data_2c689a867294eb841b8c4ee8eff4b73d
#
_entry.id   2c689a867294eb841b8c4ee8eff4b73d
#
_cell.length_a   1.000
_cell.length_b   1.000
_cell.length_c   1.000
_cell.angle_alpha   90.00
_cell.angle_beta   90.00
_cell.angle_gamma   90.00
#
_symmetry.space_group_name_H-M   'P 1'
#
loop_
_entity.id
_entity.type
_entity.pdbx_description
1 polymer ?
#
loop_
_entity_poly.entity_id
_entity_poly.type
_entity_poly.pdbx_seq_one_letter_code
_entity_poly.pdbx_strand_id
1 'polypeptide(L)'
;MNTDNSLLTRAECNAMRGLAIMGIFLHNYCHWLGPVVKENEYEYNQGNVDWLWRVTTNADALLPMHWISFFGHYGVPVFLFLSAYGLEKKYGNAQQKPGVWQFTRYHFLKLFSMMIVGFAAFTMVDAMTPGRWHYDVTQIVAQLLMVNNLRPDPDHQIWPGPYWFFGLMLQLYIVYRLLLYRRHWAVTALLMAVCVGIQLCLPPMGEAINSYRYNFPGGMLPFGAGILAARIIDRPLAIATPTLAALTVLLSLLAIVTSCSVIGWTLTPIVIIAACAALAKLLARAKSIMWAAVWMGEISAALFVCHPITRKIFIPISRCGDHYAGLLLYIIASLCLAWLFKEIMSRLPKPKMK
;
A
#
# COMPACT_ATOMS: atom_id res chain seq x y z
N MET A 1 0.89 10.34 -25.84
CA MET A 1 -0.12 9.28 -25.60
C MET A 1 -1.40 9.97 -25.20
N ASN A 2 -2.43 9.95 -26.03
CA ASN A 2 -3.76 10.46 -25.71
C ASN A 2 -4.31 9.64 -24.54
N THR A 3 -4.39 10.26 -23.38
CA THR A 3 -4.80 9.63 -22.10
C THR A 3 -6.30 9.61 -21.90
N ASP A 4 -7.08 10.05 -22.89
CA ASP A 4 -8.52 10.26 -22.74
C ASP A 4 -9.39 9.00 -22.88
N ASN A 5 -8.81 7.88 -23.31
CA ASN A 5 -9.54 6.62 -23.53
C ASN A 5 -9.12 5.50 -22.56
N SER A 6 -8.73 5.80 -21.33
CA SER A 6 -8.39 4.78 -20.33
C SER A 6 -9.40 4.76 -19.18
N LEU A 7 -9.55 3.60 -18.52
CA LEU A 7 -10.41 3.42 -17.35
C LEU A 7 -10.18 4.51 -16.28
N LEU A 8 -8.89 4.79 -16.02
CA LEU A 8 -8.43 5.79 -15.05
C LEU A 8 -7.53 6.80 -15.75
N THR A 9 -7.80 8.07 -15.58
CA THR A 9 -6.93 9.16 -15.98
C THR A 9 -5.68 9.23 -15.08
N ARG A 10 -4.65 9.93 -15.52
CA ARG A 10 -3.44 10.14 -14.71
C ARG A 10 -3.75 10.87 -13.39
N ALA A 11 -4.66 11.83 -13.43
CA ALA A 11 -5.10 12.57 -12.24
C ALA A 11 -5.85 11.65 -11.26
N GLU A 12 -6.78 10.82 -11.74
CA GLU A 12 -7.48 9.82 -10.92
C GLU A 12 -6.51 8.82 -10.29
N CYS A 13 -5.52 8.31 -11.05
CA CYS A 13 -4.47 7.45 -10.48
C CYS A 13 -3.67 8.14 -9.37
N ASN A 14 -3.34 9.42 -9.53
CA ASN A 14 -2.64 10.19 -8.48
C ASN A 14 -3.55 10.44 -7.29
N ALA A 15 -4.83 10.76 -7.50
CA ALA A 15 -5.79 10.91 -6.39
C ALA A 15 -5.96 9.61 -5.60
N MET A 16 -6.07 8.45 -6.28
CA MET A 16 -6.09 7.15 -5.62
C MET A 16 -4.82 6.89 -4.79
N ARG A 17 -3.63 7.24 -5.31
CA ARG A 17 -2.38 7.17 -4.52
C ARG A 17 -2.42 8.07 -3.29
N GLY A 18 -2.98 9.28 -3.44
CA GLY A 18 -3.14 10.24 -2.35
C GLY A 18 -4.03 9.70 -1.23
N LEU A 19 -5.19 9.17 -1.59
CA LEU A 19 -6.11 8.53 -0.64
C LEU A 19 -5.48 7.32 0.05
N ALA A 20 -4.81 6.47 -0.74
CA ALA A 20 -4.16 5.27 -0.22
C ALA A 20 -3.02 5.58 0.75
N ILE A 21 -2.15 6.55 0.43
CA ILE A 21 -1.05 6.91 1.32
C ILE A 21 -1.54 7.57 2.60
N MET A 22 -2.62 8.35 2.55
CA MET A 22 -3.26 8.89 3.77
C MET A 22 -3.68 7.77 4.71
N GLY A 23 -4.34 6.73 4.20
CA GLY A 23 -4.67 5.56 4.99
C GLY A 23 -3.43 4.91 5.61
N ILE A 24 -2.43 4.58 4.78
CA ILE A 24 -1.23 3.87 5.19
C ILE A 24 -0.45 4.62 6.28
N PHE A 25 -0.12 5.89 6.08
CA PHE A 25 0.73 6.57 7.07
C PHE A 25 0.00 6.85 8.38
N LEU A 26 -1.29 7.17 8.35
CA LEU A 26 -2.09 7.35 9.56
C LEU A 26 -2.28 6.02 10.31
N HIS A 27 -2.58 4.93 9.59
CA HIS A 27 -2.62 3.58 10.12
C HIS A 27 -1.30 3.23 10.84
N ASN A 28 -0.16 3.44 10.16
CA ASN A 28 1.16 3.15 10.71
C ASN A 28 1.52 3.92 11.98
N TYR A 29 0.78 4.96 12.32
CA TYR A 29 0.89 5.62 13.63
C TYR A 29 -0.07 5.01 14.64
N CYS A 30 -1.34 4.91 14.27
CA CYS A 30 -2.42 4.54 15.20
C CYS A 30 -2.29 3.10 15.72
N HIS A 31 -1.92 2.14 14.87
CA HIS A 31 -1.84 0.72 15.25
C HIS A 31 -0.73 0.42 16.29
N TRP A 32 0.24 1.31 16.44
CA TRP A 32 1.30 1.20 17.44
C TRP A 32 0.88 1.70 18.84
N LEU A 33 -0.31 2.26 18.97
CA LEU A 33 -0.84 2.71 20.25
C LEU A 33 -1.56 1.55 20.96
N GLY A 34 -1.20 1.31 22.24
CA GLY A 34 -1.75 0.20 23.04
C GLY A 34 -3.27 0.19 23.14
N PRO A 35 -3.93 1.34 23.43
CA PRO A 35 -5.38 1.39 23.60
C PRO A 35 -6.17 1.36 22.29
N VAL A 36 -5.52 1.32 21.12
CA VAL A 36 -6.15 1.38 19.80
C VAL A 36 -6.30 -0.02 19.18
N VAL A 37 -7.43 -0.27 18.53
CA VAL A 37 -7.76 -1.52 17.86
C VAL A 37 -6.66 -1.89 16.86
N LYS A 38 -6.30 -3.19 16.83
CA LYS A 38 -5.33 -3.72 15.88
C LYS A 38 -5.99 -4.10 14.55
N GLU A 39 -5.22 -4.03 13.50
CA GLU A 39 -5.61 -4.42 12.14
C GLU A 39 -5.54 -5.91 11.91
N ASN A 40 -6.15 -6.33 10.79
CA ASN A 40 -6.03 -7.66 10.19
C ASN A 40 -5.26 -7.54 8.86
N GLU A 41 -3.97 -7.14 8.90
CA GLU A 41 -3.19 -6.94 7.68
C GLU A 41 -2.59 -8.25 7.15
N TYR A 42 -1.86 -8.96 7.99
CA TYR A 42 -1.16 -10.19 7.59
C TYR A 42 -1.86 -11.46 8.07
N GLU A 43 -2.66 -11.35 9.10
CA GLU A 43 -3.44 -12.40 9.71
C GLU A 43 -4.87 -11.92 9.93
N TYR A 44 -5.82 -12.85 10.03
CA TYR A 44 -7.18 -12.52 10.41
C TYR A 44 -7.46 -12.95 11.85
N ASN A 45 -7.67 -11.98 12.71
CA ASN A 45 -8.03 -12.18 14.11
C ASN A 45 -9.45 -11.66 14.36
N GLN A 46 -10.38 -12.57 14.68
CA GLN A 46 -11.76 -12.21 15.00
C GLN A 46 -11.84 -11.27 16.22
N GLY A 47 -10.93 -11.40 17.19
CA GLY A 47 -10.88 -10.52 18.36
C GLY A 47 -10.64 -9.05 18.02
N ASN A 48 -9.90 -8.75 16.95
CA ASN A 48 -9.73 -7.38 16.45
C ASN A 48 -11.04 -6.82 15.89
N VAL A 49 -11.82 -7.63 15.18
CA VAL A 49 -13.16 -7.27 14.66
C VAL A 49 -14.13 -7.01 15.82
N ASP A 50 -14.16 -7.92 16.80
CA ASP A 50 -15.03 -7.79 17.97
C ASP A 50 -14.67 -6.56 18.81
N TRP A 51 -13.37 -6.25 18.91
CA TRP A 51 -12.90 -5.04 19.55
C TRP A 51 -13.34 -3.77 18.79
N LEU A 52 -13.21 -3.76 17.47
CA LEU A 52 -13.68 -2.65 16.64
C LEU A 52 -15.17 -2.38 16.83
N TRP A 53 -16.01 -3.43 16.81
CA TRP A 53 -17.44 -3.28 16.98
C TRP A 53 -17.79 -2.79 18.39
N ARG A 54 -17.11 -3.28 19.43
CA ARG A 54 -17.30 -2.82 20.81
C ARG A 54 -17.03 -1.32 20.96
N VAL A 55 -15.89 -0.83 20.42
CA VAL A 55 -15.56 0.61 20.51
C VAL A 55 -16.39 1.46 19.55
N THR A 56 -17.01 0.86 18.54
CA THR A 56 -17.91 1.57 17.64
C THR A 56 -19.29 1.74 18.27
N THR A 57 -19.77 0.73 19.00
CA THR A 57 -21.06 0.79 19.71
C THR A 57 -20.99 1.56 21.03
N ASN A 58 -19.84 1.52 21.70
CA ASN A 58 -19.56 2.25 22.94
C ASN A 58 -18.40 3.22 22.68
N ALA A 59 -18.70 4.28 21.92
CA ALA A 59 -17.70 5.21 21.40
C ALA A 59 -16.90 5.87 22.54
N ASP A 60 -15.58 5.78 22.45
CA ASP A 60 -14.64 6.51 23.29
C ASP A 60 -13.99 7.68 22.53
N ALA A 61 -13.14 8.43 23.24
CA ALA A 61 -12.42 9.56 22.65
C ALA A 61 -11.45 9.17 21.51
N LEU A 62 -11.08 7.89 21.38
CA LEU A 62 -10.14 7.39 20.38
C LEU A 62 -10.83 6.76 19.16
N LEU A 63 -12.17 6.86 19.06
CA LEU A 63 -12.94 6.24 17.97
C LEU A 63 -12.36 6.49 16.56
N PRO A 64 -11.96 7.72 16.17
CA PRO A 64 -11.33 7.94 14.86
C PRO A 64 -10.02 7.16 14.69
N MET A 65 -9.21 7.04 15.75
CA MET A 65 -7.95 6.30 15.69
C MET A 65 -8.18 4.78 15.56
N HIS A 66 -9.22 4.23 16.19
CA HIS A 66 -9.61 2.83 16.03
C HIS A 66 -9.93 2.49 14.58
N TRP A 67 -10.74 3.32 13.92
CA TRP A 67 -11.11 3.14 12.52
C TRP A 67 -9.90 3.31 11.58
N ILE A 68 -9.08 4.31 11.81
CA ILE A 68 -7.84 4.53 11.03
C ILE A 68 -6.89 3.35 11.19
N SER A 69 -6.71 2.87 12.42
CA SER A 69 -5.85 1.72 12.71
C SER A 69 -6.34 0.45 12.02
N PHE A 70 -7.63 0.17 12.07
CA PHE A 70 -8.18 -1.05 11.50
C PHE A 70 -8.23 -1.03 9.97
N PHE A 71 -8.59 0.09 9.35
CA PHE A 71 -8.84 0.15 7.90
C PHE A 71 -7.70 0.76 7.06
N GLY A 72 -6.79 1.53 7.67
CA GLY A 72 -5.83 2.31 6.89
C GLY A 72 -4.81 1.48 6.11
N HIS A 73 -4.49 0.25 6.55
CA HIS A 73 -3.62 -0.69 5.83
C HIS A 73 -4.16 -1.08 4.44
N TYR A 74 -5.47 -1.00 4.22
CA TYR A 74 -6.07 -1.25 2.90
C TYR A 74 -5.67 -0.25 1.80
N GLY A 75 -4.90 0.78 2.13
CA GLY A 75 -4.20 1.59 1.13
C GLY A 75 -3.17 0.78 0.32
N VAL A 76 -2.57 -0.27 0.90
CA VAL A 76 -1.56 -1.12 0.22
C VAL A 76 -2.12 -1.79 -1.04
N PRO A 77 -3.26 -2.49 -1.03
CA PRO A 77 -3.89 -3.03 -2.23
C PRO A 77 -4.09 -2.02 -3.36
N VAL A 78 -4.41 -0.77 -3.04
CA VAL A 78 -4.57 0.30 -4.04
C VAL A 78 -3.23 0.60 -4.72
N PHE A 79 -2.12 0.64 -3.98
CA PHE A 79 -0.79 0.82 -4.56
C PHE A 79 -0.37 -0.36 -5.45
N LEU A 80 -0.67 -1.59 -5.05
CA LEU A 80 -0.40 -2.78 -5.85
C LEU A 80 -1.17 -2.76 -7.17
N PHE A 81 -2.47 -2.44 -7.11
CA PHE A 81 -3.32 -2.26 -8.28
C PHE A 81 -2.77 -1.19 -9.23
N LEU A 82 -2.49 0.01 -8.72
CA LEU A 82 -2.02 1.13 -9.53
C LEU A 82 -0.63 0.87 -10.13
N SER A 83 0.23 0.15 -9.42
CA SER A 83 1.55 -0.26 -9.92
C SER A 83 1.41 -1.23 -11.10
N ALA A 84 0.54 -2.23 -10.97
CA ALA A 84 0.26 -3.20 -12.02
C ALA A 84 -0.46 -2.57 -13.22
N TYR A 85 -1.47 -1.72 -12.96
CA TYR A 85 -2.19 -0.97 -13.99
C TYR A 85 -1.25 -0.11 -14.84
N GLY A 86 -0.40 0.68 -14.18
CA GLY A 86 0.59 1.51 -14.87
C GLY A 86 1.66 0.70 -15.61
N LEU A 87 2.06 -0.44 -15.05
CA LEU A 87 3.01 -1.36 -15.67
C LEU A 87 2.46 -1.93 -16.98
N GLU A 88 1.22 -2.43 -16.94
CA GLU A 88 0.55 -2.99 -18.12
C GLU A 88 0.28 -1.94 -19.20
N LYS A 89 -0.20 -0.75 -18.83
CA LYS A 89 -0.36 0.37 -19.76
C LYS A 89 0.96 0.79 -20.41
N LYS A 90 2.09 0.68 -19.71
CA LYS A 90 3.41 1.05 -20.23
C LYS A 90 4.01 -0.02 -21.13
N TYR A 91 3.89 -1.30 -20.77
CA TYR A 91 4.65 -2.38 -21.39
C TYR A 91 3.79 -3.36 -22.20
N GLY A 92 2.49 -3.47 -21.88
CA GLY A 92 1.60 -4.46 -22.50
C GLY A 92 1.64 -4.40 -24.03
N ASN A 93 1.49 -3.19 -24.57
CA ASN A 93 1.44 -2.92 -26.02
C ASN A 93 2.70 -2.20 -26.57
N ALA A 94 3.80 -2.13 -25.79
CA ALA A 94 5.02 -1.47 -26.25
C ALA A 94 5.65 -2.22 -27.41
N GLN A 95 6.17 -1.49 -28.41
CA GLN A 95 6.81 -2.12 -29.59
C GLN A 95 8.05 -2.94 -29.19
N GLN A 96 8.87 -2.39 -28.29
CA GLN A 96 10.08 -3.08 -27.83
C GLN A 96 9.79 -3.92 -26.57
N LYS A 97 10.23 -5.17 -26.59
CA LYS A 97 10.21 -6.08 -25.45
C LYS A 97 11.47 -5.89 -24.62
N PRO A 98 11.40 -5.38 -23.38
CA PRO A 98 12.59 -5.36 -22.54
C PRO A 98 13.02 -6.79 -22.20
N GLY A 99 14.33 -7.04 -22.17
CA GLY A 99 14.88 -8.31 -21.65
C GLY A 99 14.49 -8.51 -20.17
N VAL A 100 14.47 -9.77 -19.72
CA VAL A 100 14.12 -10.07 -18.32
C VAL A 100 15.07 -9.36 -17.35
N TRP A 101 16.37 -9.47 -17.60
CA TRP A 101 17.39 -8.82 -16.77
C TRP A 101 17.30 -7.29 -16.79
N GLN A 102 17.14 -6.69 -17.98
CA GLN A 102 17.00 -5.24 -18.13
C GLN A 102 15.78 -4.70 -17.37
N PHE A 103 14.65 -5.42 -17.46
CA PHE A 103 13.40 -5.06 -16.77
C PHE A 103 13.57 -5.16 -15.25
N THR A 104 14.08 -6.30 -14.75
CA THR A 104 14.27 -6.56 -13.33
C THR A 104 15.27 -5.58 -12.71
N ARG A 105 16.44 -5.37 -13.35
CA ARG A 105 17.44 -4.41 -12.92
C ARG A 105 16.89 -2.98 -12.86
N TYR A 106 16.13 -2.56 -13.87
CA TYR A 106 15.51 -1.23 -13.89
C TYR A 106 14.56 -1.03 -12.71
N HIS A 107 13.67 -1.99 -12.47
CA HIS A 107 12.70 -1.89 -11.37
C HIS A 107 13.34 -2.04 -10.00
N PHE A 108 14.35 -2.90 -9.86
CA PHE A 108 15.17 -3.00 -8.65
C PHE A 108 15.83 -1.65 -8.32
N LEU A 109 16.55 -1.06 -9.27
CA LEU A 109 17.23 0.23 -9.04
C LEU A 109 16.24 1.36 -8.74
N LYS A 110 15.05 1.33 -9.33
CA LYS A 110 14.01 2.32 -9.05
C LYS A 110 13.47 2.19 -7.63
N LEU A 111 13.23 0.98 -7.14
CA LEU A 111 12.82 0.72 -5.76
C LEU A 111 13.95 1.04 -4.79
N PHE A 112 15.16 0.61 -5.10
CA PHE A 112 16.35 0.83 -4.30
C PHE A 112 16.65 2.32 -4.08
N SER A 113 16.56 3.15 -5.12
CA SER A 113 16.81 4.58 -5.00
C SER A 113 15.85 5.29 -4.06
N MET A 114 14.60 4.82 -3.95
CA MET A 114 13.64 5.34 -2.97
C MET A 114 13.94 4.80 -1.57
N MET A 115 14.15 3.49 -1.47
CA MET A 115 14.34 2.80 -0.20
C MET A 115 15.59 3.27 0.54
N ILE A 116 16.73 3.41 -0.16
CA ILE A 116 18.01 3.70 0.47
C ILE A 116 18.04 5.04 1.18
N VAL A 117 17.38 6.07 0.62
CA VAL A 117 17.28 7.39 1.26
C VAL A 117 16.53 7.32 2.58
N GLY A 118 15.36 6.67 2.56
CA GLY A 118 14.56 6.49 3.77
C GLY A 118 15.25 5.57 4.79
N PHE A 119 15.85 4.47 4.34
CA PHE A 119 16.55 3.53 5.21
C PHE A 119 17.74 4.19 5.93
N ALA A 120 18.58 4.91 5.20
CA ALA A 120 19.72 5.63 5.79
C ALA A 120 19.24 6.68 6.81
N ALA A 121 18.27 7.51 6.45
CA ALA A 121 17.73 8.52 7.35
C ALA A 121 17.05 7.90 8.60
N PHE A 122 16.30 6.80 8.41
CA PHE A 122 15.67 6.10 9.52
C PHE A 122 16.68 5.49 10.48
N THR A 123 17.70 4.79 9.99
CA THR A 123 18.72 4.16 10.85
C THR A 123 19.51 5.19 11.66
N MET A 124 19.77 6.38 11.08
CA MET A 124 20.40 7.49 11.82
C MET A 124 19.53 7.99 12.96
N VAL A 125 18.22 8.19 12.73
CA VAL A 125 17.29 8.62 13.76
C VAL A 125 17.06 7.53 14.80
N ASP A 126 16.94 6.28 14.37
CA ASP A 126 16.78 5.12 15.27
C ASP A 126 17.98 4.97 16.23
N ALA A 127 19.19 5.20 15.74
CA ALA A 127 20.41 5.16 16.56
C ALA A 127 20.46 6.26 17.65
N MET A 128 19.77 7.39 17.42
CA MET A 128 19.74 8.56 18.30
C MET A 128 18.53 8.59 19.24
N THR A 129 17.55 7.71 19.04
CA THR A 129 16.29 7.69 19.79
C THR A 129 16.19 6.48 20.71
N PRO A 130 15.40 6.55 21.81
CA PRO A 130 15.17 5.41 22.69
C PRO A 130 14.53 4.21 21.97
N GLY A 131 14.84 2.99 22.42
CA GLY A 131 14.29 1.77 21.84
C GLY A 131 14.82 1.51 20.42
N ARG A 132 16.12 1.74 20.20
CA ARG A 132 16.79 1.45 18.94
C ARG A 132 16.67 -0.03 18.58
N TRP A 133 16.55 -0.32 17.29
CA TRP A 133 16.57 -1.67 16.76
C TRP A 133 17.98 -2.27 16.86
N HIS A 134 18.06 -3.57 17.09
CA HIS A 134 19.35 -4.29 16.95
C HIS A 134 19.50 -4.74 15.49
N TYR A 135 20.40 -4.10 14.78
CA TYR A 135 20.67 -4.41 13.37
C TYR A 135 21.68 -5.55 13.24
N ASP A 136 21.24 -6.65 12.63
CA ASP A 136 22.12 -7.72 12.19
C ASP A 136 22.58 -7.46 10.74
N VAL A 137 23.84 -7.80 10.44
CA VAL A 137 24.41 -7.66 9.09
C VAL A 137 23.56 -8.39 8.05
N THR A 138 23.05 -9.58 8.37
CA THR A 138 22.22 -10.36 7.45
C THR A 138 20.88 -9.69 7.18
N GLN A 139 20.28 -9.02 8.16
CA GLN A 139 19.04 -8.23 7.99
C GLN A 139 19.29 -7.01 7.12
N ILE A 140 20.39 -6.27 7.33
CA ILE A 140 20.75 -5.12 6.51
C ILE A 140 20.94 -5.54 5.05
N VAL A 141 21.72 -6.60 4.80
CA VAL A 141 21.96 -7.10 3.44
C VAL A 141 20.65 -7.58 2.80
N ALA A 142 19.82 -8.31 3.52
CA ALA A 142 18.51 -8.75 3.01
C ALA A 142 17.58 -7.58 2.70
N GLN A 143 17.60 -6.52 3.51
CA GLN A 143 16.85 -5.29 3.24
C GLN A 143 17.37 -4.58 1.99
N LEU A 144 18.68 -4.42 1.82
CA LEU A 144 19.28 -3.78 0.65
C LEU A 144 19.01 -4.57 -0.64
N LEU A 145 18.95 -5.89 -0.55
CA LEU A 145 18.57 -6.76 -1.67
C LEU A 145 17.05 -6.90 -1.86
N MET A 146 16.24 -6.35 -0.96
CA MET A 146 14.77 -6.46 -0.93
C MET A 146 14.29 -7.92 -0.88
N VAL A 147 14.96 -8.78 -0.11
CA VAL A 147 14.65 -10.21 0.03
C VAL A 147 14.33 -10.62 1.48
N ASN A 148 14.23 -9.68 2.41
CA ASN A 148 13.92 -9.96 3.81
C ASN A 148 12.51 -10.57 4.02
N ASN A 149 11.56 -10.34 3.12
CA ASN A 149 10.26 -11.01 3.11
C ASN A 149 10.34 -12.54 2.96
N LEU A 150 11.44 -13.05 2.39
CA LEU A 150 11.67 -14.48 2.19
C LEU A 150 12.27 -15.17 3.41
N ARG A 151 12.62 -14.40 4.45
CA ARG A 151 13.15 -14.96 5.70
C ARG A 151 11.99 -15.42 6.60
N PRO A 152 12.23 -16.41 7.48
CA PRO A 152 11.27 -16.76 8.52
C PRO A 152 10.97 -15.56 9.40
N ASP A 153 9.74 -15.47 9.92
CA ASP A 153 9.30 -14.43 10.84
C ASP A 153 9.58 -13.01 10.33
N PRO A 154 8.95 -12.60 9.21
CA PRO A 154 9.23 -11.31 8.58
C PRO A 154 8.93 -10.12 9.49
N ASP A 155 7.99 -10.23 10.43
CA ASP A 155 7.65 -9.18 11.40
C ASP A 155 8.86 -8.76 12.25
N HIS A 156 9.76 -9.69 12.56
CA HIS A 156 10.97 -9.44 13.34
C HIS A 156 12.25 -9.33 12.48
N GLN A 157 12.12 -9.41 11.14
CA GLN A 157 13.26 -9.31 10.23
C GLN A 157 13.32 -7.99 9.48
N ILE A 158 12.18 -7.30 9.35
CA ILE A 158 12.06 -6.11 8.50
C ILE A 158 11.98 -4.85 9.36
N TRP A 159 12.96 -3.96 9.18
CA TRP A 159 12.98 -2.70 9.89
C TRP A 159 13.53 -1.55 9.02
N PRO A 160 12.81 -0.42 8.90
CA PRO A 160 11.48 -0.14 9.46
C PRO A 160 10.38 -1.01 8.85
N GLY A 161 9.40 -1.41 9.67
CA GLY A 161 8.34 -2.35 9.29
C GLY A 161 7.74 -2.14 7.89
N PRO A 162 7.25 -0.94 7.51
CA PRO A 162 6.64 -0.71 6.19
C PRO A 162 7.51 -1.07 4.99
N TYR A 163 8.82 -1.29 5.16
CA TYR A 163 9.74 -1.57 4.05
C TYR A 163 9.63 -2.99 3.48
N TRP A 164 8.82 -3.86 4.09
CA TRP A 164 8.43 -5.13 3.47
C TRP A 164 7.84 -4.93 2.07
N PHE A 165 7.17 -3.80 1.84
CA PHE A 165 6.55 -3.46 0.57
C PHE A 165 7.55 -3.43 -0.60
N PHE A 166 8.81 -3.07 -0.36
CA PHE A 166 9.83 -3.07 -1.42
C PHE A 166 10.14 -4.47 -1.91
N GLY A 167 10.27 -5.44 -0.99
CA GLY A 167 10.47 -6.85 -1.32
C GLY A 167 9.27 -7.43 -2.08
N LEU A 168 8.06 -7.18 -1.58
CA LEU A 168 6.82 -7.58 -2.26
C LEU A 168 6.73 -7.02 -3.68
N MET A 169 7.01 -5.74 -3.85
CA MET A 169 6.95 -5.09 -5.17
C MET A 169 7.98 -5.66 -6.14
N LEU A 170 9.19 -5.94 -5.69
CA LEU A 170 10.22 -6.58 -6.52
C LEU A 170 9.79 -7.97 -6.98
N GLN A 171 9.25 -8.79 -6.08
CA GLN A 171 8.71 -10.11 -6.39
C GLN A 171 7.60 -10.02 -7.44
N LEU A 172 6.63 -9.12 -7.26
CA LEU A 172 5.53 -8.93 -8.20
C LEU A 172 5.99 -8.44 -9.58
N TYR A 173 7.01 -7.59 -9.65
CA TYR A 173 7.61 -7.20 -10.93
C TYR A 173 8.29 -8.38 -11.63
N ILE A 174 8.96 -9.25 -10.90
CA ILE A 174 9.57 -10.48 -11.44
C ILE A 174 8.47 -11.42 -11.95
N VAL A 175 7.43 -11.67 -11.15
CA VAL A 175 6.27 -12.49 -11.52
C VAL A 175 5.58 -11.92 -12.76
N TYR A 176 5.35 -10.60 -12.81
CA TYR A 176 4.80 -9.95 -14.00
C TYR A 176 5.64 -10.25 -15.23
N ARG A 177 6.95 -10.04 -15.16
CA ARG A 177 7.83 -10.17 -16.33
C ARG A 177 7.99 -11.62 -16.81
N LEU A 178 8.02 -12.58 -15.88
CA LEU A 178 8.23 -14.00 -16.20
C LEU A 178 6.92 -14.71 -16.61
N LEU A 179 5.83 -14.46 -15.88
CA LEU A 179 4.61 -15.27 -16.01
C LEU A 179 3.46 -14.55 -16.69
N LEU A 180 3.33 -13.21 -16.54
CA LEU A 180 2.12 -12.48 -16.92
C LEU A 180 2.30 -11.58 -18.14
N TYR A 181 3.51 -11.12 -18.40
CA TYR A 181 3.80 -10.17 -19.45
C TYR A 181 3.40 -10.69 -20.85
N ARG A 182 2.46 -9.99 -21.49
CA ARG A 182 1.89 -10.35 -22.81
C ARG A 182 1.28 -11.76 -22.90
N ARG A 183 0.93 -12.36 -21.78
CA ARG A 183 0.18 -13.61 -21.75
C ARG A 183 -1.32 -13.32 -21.84
N HIS A 184 -2.09 -14.32 -22.24
CA HIS A 184 -3.55 -14.23 -22.26
C HIS A 184 -4.06 -13.84 -20.86
N TRP A 185 -5.14 -13.06 -20.80
CA TRP A 185 -5.71 -12.59 -19.53
C TRP A 185 -6.06 -13.72 -18.55
N ALA A 186 -6.47 -14.88 -19.08
CA ALA A 186 -6.81 -16.05 -18.28
C ALA A 186 -5.62 -16.56 -17.43
N VAL A 187 -4.36 -16.37 -17.85
CA VAL A 187 -3.19 -16.74 -17.06
C VAL A 187 -3.11 -15.87 -15.80
N THR A 188 -3.42 -14.56 -15.92
CA THR A 188 -3.48 -13.66 -14.76
C THR A 188 -4.62 -14.06 -13.84
N ALA A 189 -5.82 -14.31 -14.37
CA ALA A 189 -6.99 -14.74 -13.61
C ALA A 189 -6.76 -16.08 -12.89
N LEU A 190 -6.13 -17.04 -13.58
CA LEU A 190 -5.79 -18.34 -12.99
C LEU A 190 -4.79 -18.17 -11.83
N LEU A 191 -3.72 -17.38 -12.01
CA LEU A 191 -2.75 -17.16 -10.93
C LEU A 191 -3.40 -16.46 -9.72
N MET A 192 -4.28 -15.48 -9.96
CA MET A 192 -5.07 -14.85 -8.89
C MET A 192 -5.93 -15.89 -8.14
N ALA A 193 -6.66 -16.73 -8.89
CA ALA A 193 -7.54 -17.76 -8.30
C ALA A 193 -6.73 -18.78 -7.48
N VAL A 194 -5.57 -19.22 -8.00
CA VAL A 194 -4.66 -20.14 -7.27
C VAL A 194 -4.16 -19.50 -5.98
N CYS A 195 -3.69 -18.23 -6.05
CA CYS A 195 -3.22 -17.55 -4.85
C CYS A 195 -4.34 -17.35 -3.82
N VAL A 196 -5.53 -16.94 -4.24
CA VAL A 196 -6.69 -16.80 -3.34
C VAL A 196 -7.07 -18.15 -2.75
N GLY A 197 -7.13 -19.20 -3.58
CA GLY A 197 -7.47 -20.55 -3.13
C GLY A 197 -6.50 -21.09 -2.08
N ILE A 198 -5.19 -20.93 -2.28
CA ILE A 198 -4.17 -21.29 -1.29
C ILE A 198 -4.36 -20.48 0.00
N GLN A 199 -4.57 -19.15 -0.09
CA GLN A 199 -4.80 -18.33 1.10
C GLN A 199 -6.00 -18.80 1.92
N LEU A 200 -7.10 -19.20 1.27
CA LEU A 200 -8.31 -19.70 1.94
C LEU A 200 -8.13 -21.10 2.56
N CYS A 201 -7.15 -21.88 2.09
CA CYS A 201 -6.79 -23.18 2.67
C CYS A 201 -5.81 -23.06 3.87
N LEU A 202 -5.15 -21.93 4.05
CA LEU A 202 -4.27 -21.71 5.18
C LEU A 202 -5.07 -21.35 6.45
N PRO A 203 -4.59 -21.72 7.65
CA PRO A 203 -5.13 -21.18 8.89
C PRO A 203 -5.11 -19.64 8.84
N PRO A 204 -6.18 -18.96 9.30
CA PRO A 204 -6.28 -17.51 9.17
C PRO A 204 -5.29 -16.74 10.08
N MET A 205 -4.67 -17.43 11.03
CA MET A 205 -3.66 -16.91 11.95
C MET A 205 -2.44 -17.84 11.97
N GLY A 206 -1.28 -17.29 12.28
CA GLY A 206 -0.02 -18.02 12.44
C GLY A 206 0.97 -17.78 11.31
N GLU A 207 2.18 -18.30 11.49
CA GLU A 207 3.35 -18.02 10.65
C GLU A 207 3.12 -18.30 9.15
N ALA A 208 2.35 -19.34 8.82
CA ALA A 208 2.11 -19.72 7.42
C ALA A 208 1.36 -18.64 6.64
N ILE A 209 0.24 -18.14 7.17
CA ILE A 209 -0.52 -17.08 6.52
C ILE A 209 0.20 -15.74 6.58
N ASN A 210 0.90 -15.45 7.67
CA ASN A 210 1.71 -14.26 7.85
C ASN A 210 2.79 -14.21 6.74
N SER A 211 3.66 -15.20 6.64
CA SER A 211 4.68 -15.30 5.59
C SER A 211 4.09 -15.28 4.17
N TYR A 212 2.93 -15.91 3.97
CA TYR A 212 2.21 -15.89 2.69
C TYR A 212 1.85 -14.47 2.26
N ARG A 213 1.32 -13.67 3.18
CA ARG A 213 0.85 -12.31 2.92
C ARG A 213 1.97 -11.29 2.78
N TYR A 214 3.13 -11.51 3.39
CA TYR A 214 4.32 -10.70 3.17
C TYR A 214 4.92 -10.86 1.77
N ASN A 215 4.58 -11.94 1.05
CA ASN A 215 5.16 -12.30 -0.24
C ASN A 215 4.17 -12.14 -1.40
N PHE A 216 4.67 -12.31 -2.65
CA PHE A 216 3.89 -12.05 -3.86
C PHE A 216 2.53 -12.75 -3.92
N PRO A 217 2.30 -13.95 -3.35
CA PRO A 217 1.00 -14.57 -3.44
C PRO A 217 -0.08 -13.77 -2.71
N GLY A 218 0.24 -13.19 -1.53
CA GLY A 218 -0.67 -12.31 -0.79
C GLY A 218 -0.99 -11.00 -1.52
N GLY A 219 -0.04 -10.49 -2.33
CA GLY A 219 -0.21 -9.30 -3.17
C GLY A 219 -0.81 -9.57 -4.55
N MET A 220 -0.99 -10.86 -4.93
CA MET A 220 -1.34 -11.20 -6.32
C MET A 220 -2.76 -10.78 -6.70
N LEU A 221 -3.72 -10.84 -5.79
CA LEU A 221 -5.11 -10.47 -6.06
C LEU A 221 -5.24 -8.99 -6.48
N PRO A 222 -4.81 -7.99 -5.70
CA PRO A 222 -4.87 -6.58 -6.11
C PRO A 222 -3.97 -6.26 -7.31
N PHE A 223 -2.79 -6.87 -7.41
CA PHE A 223 -1.86 -6.66 -8.51
C PHE A 223 -2.42 -7.21 -9.82
N GLY A 224 -2.94 -8.43 -9.81
CA GLY A 224 -3.58 -9.05 -10.98
C GLY A 224 -4.82 -8.29 -11.45
N ALA A 225 -5.63 -7.77 -10.50
CA ALA A 225 -6.76 -6.91 -10.83
C ALA A 225 -6.32 -5.65 -11.61
N GLY A 226 -5.17 -5.06 -11.25
CA GLY A 226 -4.59 -3.94 -11.99
C GLY A 226 -4.21 -4.29 -13.44
N ILE A 227 -3.61 -5.47 -13.65
CA ILE A 227 -3.30 -5.98 -15.00
C ILE A 227 -4.59 -6.19 -15.79
N LEU A 228 -5.57 -6.89 -15.22
CA LEU A 228 -6.83 -7.20 -15.91
C LEU A 228 -7.61 -5.93 -16.24
N ALA A 229 -7.70 -4.98 -15.30
CA ALA A 229 -8.34 -3.69 -15.56
C ALA A 229 -7.68 -2.93 -16.72
N ALA A 230 -6.33 -2.96 -16.81
CA ALA A 230 -5.61 -2.30 -17.89
C ALA A 230 -5.80 -2.98 -19.26
N ARG A 231 -6.04 -4.29 -19.29
CA ARG A 231 -6.21 -5.08 -20.52
C ARG A 231 -7.64 -5.08 -21.03
N ILE A 232 -8.61 -5.22 -20.12
CA ILE A 232 -10.01 -5.51 -20.48
C ILE A 232 -10.81 -4.21 -20.63
N ILE A 233 -10.50 -3.20 -19.82
CA ILE A 233 -11.24 -1.95 -19.81
C ILE A 233 -10.43 -0.87 -20.50
N ASP A 234 -10.74 -0.63 -21.77
CA ASP A 234 -10.04 0.34 -22.63
C ASP A 234 -10.76 1.70 -22.75
N ARG A 235 -11.91 1.87 -22.06
CA ARG A 235 -12.75 3.07 -22.12
C ARG A 235 -12.99 3.65 -20.74
N PRO A 236 -13.16 4.99 -20.63
CA PRO A 236 -13.62 5.61 -19.41
C PRO A 236 -15.06 5.19 -19.13
N LEU A 237 -15.37 4.88 -17.86
CA LEU A 237 -16.74 4.60 -17.44
C LEU A 237 -17.47 5.94 -17.26
N ALA A 238 -18.43 6.23 -18.13
CA ALA A 238 -19.32 7.38 -18.01
C ALA A 238 -20.43 7.04 -16.99
N ILE A 239 -20.22 7.42 -15.73
CA ILE A 239 -21.18 7.20 -14.63
C ILE A 239 -21.71 8.55 -14.16
N ALA A 240 -23.03 8.67 -13.99
CA ALA A 240 -23.67 9.87 -13.43
C ALA A 240 -23.18 10.14 -12.00
N THR A 241 -23.07 11.40 -11.62
CA THR A 241 -22.57 11.80 -10.29
C THR A 241 -23.36 11.20 -9.13
N PRO A 242 -24.70 11.16 -9.12
CA PRO A 242 -25.47 10.53 -8.05
C PRO A 242 -25.18 9.02 -7.92
N THR A 243 -25.13 8.33 -9.06
CA THR A 243 -24.79 6.90 -9.11
C THR A 243 -23.38 6.65 -8.57
N LEU A 244 -22.41 7.50 -8.94
CA LEU A 244 -21.03 7.39 -8.48
C LEU A 244 -20.93 7.64 -6.97
N ALA A 245 -21.67 8.60 -6.43
CA ALA A 245 -21.75 8.83 -4.98
C ALA A 245 -22.37 7.63 -4.25
N ALA A 246 -23.48 7.09 -4.76
CA ALA A 246 -24.11 5.90 -4.21
C ALA A 246 -23.18 4.68 -4.25
N LEU A 247 -22.48 4.46 -5.37
CA LEU A 247 -21.46 3.38 -5.49
C LEU A 247 -20.33 3.57 -4.50
N THR A 248 -19.84 4.80 -4.30
CA THR A 248 -18.77 5.07 -3.32
C THR A 248 -19.20 4.68 -1.92
N VAL A 249 -20.41 5.09 -1.51
CA VAL A 249 -20.96 4.73 -0.18
C VAL A 249 -21.16 3.21 -0.05
N LEU A 250 -21.83 2.61 -1.05
CA LEU A 250 -22.12 1.17 -1.03
C LEU A 250 -20.84 0.32 -0.96
N LEU A 251 -19.83 0.64 -1.77
CA LEU A 251 -18.56 -0.08 -1.77
C LEU A 251 -17.78 0.15 -0.47
N SER A 252 -17.87 1.34 0.13
CA SER A 252 -17.26 1.59 1.44
C SER A 252 -17.92 0.76 2.54
N LEU A 253 -19.25 0.70 2.56
CA LEU A 253 -19.99 -0.16 3.49
C LEU A 253 -19.69 -1.66 3.25
N LEU A 254 -19.62 -2.07 1.98
CA LEU A 254 -19.25 -3.43 1.63
C LEU A 254 -17.82 -3.78 2.09
N ALA A 255 -16.87 -2.84 2.02
CA ALA A 255 -15.53 -3.03 2.52
C ALA A 255 -15.52 -3.27 4.05
N ILE A 256 -16.36 -2.54 4.80
CA ILE A 256 -16.52 -2.76 6.24
C ILE A 256 -17.06 -4.17 6.50
N VAL A 257 -18.13 -4.56 5.83
CA VAL A 257 -18.76 -5.87 6.01
C VAL A 257 -17.80 -7.01 5.62
N THR A 258 -17.14 -6.90 4.48
CA THR A 258 -16.22 -7.95 4.01
C THR A 258 -14.99 -8.10 4.91
N SER A 259 -14.50 -7.03 5.53
CA SER A 259 -13.36 -7.10 6.46
C SER A 259 -13.67 -7.86 7.77
N CYS A 260 -14.94 -8.18 8.04
CA CYS A 260 -15.39 -8.85 9.26
C CYS A 260 -15.46 -10.37 9.18
N SER A 261 -14.98 -11.00 8.11
CA SER A 261 -14.95 -12.46 7.96
C SER A 261 -13.72 -12.91 7.19
N VAL A 262 -13.24 -14.13 7.40
CA VAL A 262 -12.02 -14.67 6.74
C VAL A 262 -12.13 -14.62 5.21
N ILE A 263 -13.24 -15.07 4.65
CA ILE A 263 -13.46 -15.06 3.20
C ILE A 263 -13.57 -13.62 2.70
N GLY A 264 -14.33 -12.79 3.39
CA GLY A 264 -14.49 -11.38 3.05
C GLY A 264 -13.16 -10.64 3.14
N TRP A 265 -12.40 -10.81 4.21
CA TRP A 265 -11.07 -10.22 4.39
C TRP A 265 -10.11 -10.52 3.22
N THR A 266 -10.15 -11.76 2.71
CA THR A 266 -9.36 -12.13 1.54
C THR A 266 -9.78 -11.35 0.28
N LEU A 267 -11.06 -11.01 0.12
CA LEU A 267 -11.62 -10.32 -1.04
C LEU A 267 -11.73 -8.79 -0.87
N THR A 268 -11.70 -8.28 0.36
CA THR A 268 -11.77 -6.84 0.68
C THR A 268 -10.82 -5.98 -0.16
N PRO A 269 -9.58 -6.41 -0.53
CA PRO A 269 -8.72 -5.64 -1.40
C PRO A 269 -9.37 -5.19 -2.71
N ILE A 270 -10.20 -6.02 -3.34
CA ILE A 270 -10.90 -5.66 -4.58
C ILE A 270 -12.00 -4.62 -4.32
N VAL A 271 -12.74 -4.79 -3.23
CA VAL A 271 -13.80 -3.85 -2.84
C VAL A 271 -13.22 -2.46 -2.56
N ILE A 272 -12.11 -2.41 -1.82
CA ILE A 272 -11.40 -1.14 -1.53
C ILE A 272 -10.86 -0.48 -2.79
N ILE A 273 -10.29 -1.22 -3.73
CA ILE A 273 -9.83 -0.68 -5.00
C ILE A 273 -11.00 -0.06 -5.76
N ALA A 274 -12.14 -0.75 -5.83
CA ALA A 274 -13.34 -0.25 -6.49
C ALA A 274 -13.90 1.00 -5.78
N ALA A 275 -13.98 1.00 -4.44
CA ALA A 275 -14.39 2.14 -3.63
C ALA A 275 -13.46 3.35 -3.85
N CYS A 276 -12.15 3.13 -3.82
CA CYS A 276 -11.15 4.17 -4.02
C CYS A 276 -11.22 4.75 -5.45
N ALA A 277 -11.42 3.90 -6.46
CA ALA A 277 -11.61 4.34 -7.85
C ALA A 277 -12.91 5.15 -8.03
N ALA A 278 -14.00 4.70 -7.44
CA ALA A 278 -15.29 5.44 -7.43
C ALA A 278 -15.13 6.80 -6.75
N LEU A 279 -14.50 6.84 -5.58
CA LEU A 279 -14.22 8.08 -4.86
C LEU A 279 -13.31 9.02 -5.67
N ALA A 280 -12.22 8.52 -6.27
CA ALA A 280 -11.33 9.35 -7.10
C ALA A 280 -12.07 9.97 -8.30
N LYS A 281 -12.97 9.21 -8.95
CA LYS A 281 -13.84 9.73 -10.02
C LYS A 281 -14.84 10.75 -9.50
N LEU A 282 -15.37 10.57 -8.30
CA LEU A 282 -16.26 11.55 -7.66
C LEU A 282 -15.50 12.84 -7.33
N LEU A 283 -14.29 12.74 -6.76
CA LEU A 283 -13.42 13.89 -6.47
C LEU A 283 -13.03 14.67 -7.73
N ALA A 284 -12.92 13.99 -8.88
CA ALA A 284 -12.66 14.65 -10.16
C ALA A 284 -13.75 15.63 -10.57
N ARG A 285 -14.95 15.58 -9.95
CA ARG A 285 -16.04 16.56 -10.13
C ARG A 285 -15.85 17.85 -9.29
N ALA A 286 -14.96 17.82 -8.27
CA ALA A 286 -14.68 18.94 -7.36
C ALA A 286 -13.19 19.32 -7.46
N LYS A 287 -12.86 20.34 -8.24
CA LYS A 287 -11.48 20.70 -8.61
C LYS A 287 -10.54 20.93 -7.42
N SER A 288 -11.01 21.61 -6.36
CA SER A 288 -10.18 21.93 -5.19
C SER A 288 -9.81 20.68 -4.39
N ILE A 289 -10.75 19.79 -4.16
CA ILE A 289 -10.51 18.54 -3.42
C ILE A 289 -9.66 17.58 -4.27
N MET A 290 -9.93 17.54 -5.58
CA MET A 290 -9.12 16.75 -6.51
C MET A 290 -7.66 17.20 -6.53
N TRP A 291 -7.42 18.51 -6.50
CA TRP A 291 -6.04 19.06 -6.41
C TRP A 291 -5.31 18.55 -5.15
N ALA A 292 -5.95 18.60 -3.99
CA ALA A 292 -5.36 18.14 -2.74
C ALA A 292 -5.04 16.63 -2.77
N ALA A 293 -5.96 15.81 -3.31
CA ALA A 293 -5.74 14.36 -3.45
C ALA A 293 -4.60 14.05 -4.44
N VAL A 294 -4.52 14.77 -5.56
CA VAL A 294 -3.44 14.64 -6.54
C VAL A 294 -2.10 15.05 -5.95
N TRP A 295 -2.04 16.19 -5.24
CA TRP A 295 -0.84 16.65 -4.56
C TRP A 295 -0.32 15.61 -3.56
N MET A 296 -1.21 15.04 -2.74
CA MET A 296 -0.87 13.97 -1.81
C MET A 296 -0.33 12.72 -2.55
N GLY A 297 -0.91 12.39 -3.71
CA GLY A 297 -0.42 11.31 -4.56
C GLY A 297 0.98 11.55 -5.12
N GLU A 298 1.33 12.79 -5.42
CA GLU A 298 2.66 13.17 -5.92
C GLU A 298 3.76 13.05 -4.87
N ILE A 299 3.44 13.24 -3.59
CA ILE A 299 4.39 13.07 -2.48
C ILE A 299 4.34 11.66 -1.88
N SER A 300 3.44 10.78 -2.35
CA SER A 300 3.15 9.48 -1.72
C SER A 300 4.38 8.59 -1.54
N ALA A 301 5.28 8.54 -2.53
CA ALA A 301 6.50 7.74 -2.43
C ALA A 301 7.47 8.27 -1.36
N ALA A 302 7.62 9.59 -1.28
CA ALA A 302 8.44 10.24 -0.26
C ALA A 302 7.84 10.08 1.14
N LEU A 303 6.52 10.27 1.25
CA LEU A 303 5.79 10.06 2.52
C LEU A 303 5.90 8.61 2.99
N PHE A 304 5.81 7.64 2.06
CA PHE A 304 5.96 6.22 2.38
C PHE A 304 7.33 5.90 3.00
N VAL A 305 8.40 6.49 2.50
CA VAL A 305 9.74 6.20 3.02
C VAL A 305 10.12 7.02 4.26
N CYS A 306 9.51 8.18 4.48
CA CYS A 306 9.89 9.05 5.61
C CYS A 306 8.99 8.93 6.84
N HIS A 307 7.72 8.48 6.70
CA HIS A 307 6.81 8.44 7.84
C HIS A 307 7.25 7.55 9.02
N PRO A 308 8.04 6.47 8.85
CA PRO A 308 8.56 5.73 10.00
C PRO A 308 9.50 6.56 10.87
N ILE A 309 10.22 7.53 10.27
CA ILE A 309 11.13 8.44 10.97
C ILE A 309 10.33 9.33 11.94
N THR A 310 9.34 10.02 11.41
CA THR A 310 8.48 10.92 12.20
C THR A 310 7.64 10.16 13.23
N ARG A 311 7.17 8.94 12.89
CA ARG A 311 6.52 8.06 13.87
C ARG A 311 7.44 7.77 15.05
N LYS A 312 8.69 7.38 14.80
CA LYS A 312 9.67 7.09 15.87
C LYS A 312 9.85 8.27 16.83
N ILE A 313 9.82 9.49 16.29
CA ILE A 313 10.02 10.73 17.07
C ILE A 313 8.77 11.09 17.88
N PHE A 314 7.58 11.00 17.30
CA PHE A 314 6.36 11.57 17.90
C PHE A 314 5.46 10.57 18.62
N ILE A 315 5.61 9.26 18.40
CA ILE A 315 4.78 8.26 19.05
C ILE A 315 4.90 8.24 20.60
N PRO A 316 6.07 8.57 21.21
CA PRO A 316 6.17 8.66 22.67
C PRO A 316 5.19 9.66 23.29
N ILE A 317 4.89 10.79 22.61
CA ILE A 317 3.93 11.80 23.08
C ILE A 317 2.55 11.16 23.24
N SER A 318 2.07 10.46 22.20
CA SER A 318 0.78 9.77 22.26
C SER A 318 0.75 8.65 23.30
N ARG A 319 1.87 7.96 23.53
CA ARG A 319 1.98 6.91 24.55
C ARG A 319 1.97 7.44 25.98
N CYS A 320 2.33 8.72 26.16
CA CYS A 320 2.21 9.41 27.45
C CYS A 320 0.80 9.97 27.74
N GLY A 321 -0.18 9.73 26.84
CA GLY A 321 -1.58 10.14 27.02
C GLY A 321 -2.07 11.20 26.03
N ASP A 322 -1.17 11.99 25.43
CA ASP A 322 -1.52 13.06 24.49
C ASP A 322 -1.72 12.51 23.06
N HIS A 323 -2.69 11.58 22.89
CA HIS A 323 -2.88 10.80 21.66
C HIS A 323 -3.01 11.68 20.41
N TYR A 324 -3.87 12.70 20.46
CA TYR A 324 -4.12 13.56 19.30
C TYR A 324 -3.02 14.60 19.07
N ALA A 325 -2.36 15.09 20.12
CA ALA A 325 -1.22 16.00 19.97
C ALA A 325 -0.06 15.29 19.26
N GLY A 326 0.29 14.08 19.68
CA GLY A 326 1.31 13.27 19.01
C GLY A 326 0.97 12.95 17.57
N LEU A 327 -0.30 12.57 17.28
CA LEU A 327 -0.76 12.32 15.91
C LEU A 327 -0.68 13.59 15.05
N LEU A 328 -1.10 14.75 15.55
CA LEU A 328 -1.05 16.01 14.81
C LEU A 328 0.39 16.40 14.47
N LEU A 329 1.30 16.32 15.44
CA LEU A 329 2.73 16.60 15.22
C LEU A 329 3.34 15.63 14.21
N TYR A 330 2.98 14.34 14.30
CA TYR A 330 3.37 13.34 13.32
C TYR A 330 2.90 13.68 11.91
N ILE A 331 1.64 14.09 11.73
CA ILE A 331 1.08 14.48 10.43
C ILE A 331 1.86 15.66 9.85
N ILE A 332 1.99 16.74 10.62
CA ILE A 332 2.68 17.95 10.18
C ILE A 332 4.13 17.63 9.79
N ALA A 333 4.87 16.98 10.68
CA ALA A 333 6.27 16.65 10.45
C ALA A 333 6.45 15.68 9.27
N SER A 334 5.54 14.70 9.11
CA SER A 334 5.59 13.75 7.99
C SER A 334 5.38 14.44 6.65
N LEU A 335 4.43 15.36 6.55
CA LEU A 335 4.19 16.12 5.32
C LEU A 335 5.35 17.04 4.97
N CYS A 336 5.91 17.75 5.95
CA CYS A 336 7.09 18.59 5.76
C CYS A 336 8.30 17.75 5.32
N LEU A 337 8.54 16.63 6.00
CA LEU A 337 9.66 15.73 5.68
C LEU A 337 9.46 15.07 4.31
N ALA A 338 8.24 14.70 3.95
CA ALA A 338 7.93 14.11 2.63
C ALA A 338 8.22 15.09 1.49
N TRP A 339 7.94 16.38 1.69
CA TRP A 339 8.30 17.40 0.71
C TRP A 339 9.82 17.47 0.50
N LEU A 340 10.61 17.50 1.60
CA LEU A 340 12.08 17.46 1.55
C LEU A 340 12.60 16.18 0.88
N PHE A 341 12.06 15.03 1.24
CA PHE A 341 12.46 13.73 0.66
C PHE A 341 12.12 13.65 -0.84
N LYS A 342 10.99 14.20 -1.26
CA LYS A 342 10.62 14.29 -2.69
C LYS A 342 11.72 15.07 -3.46
N GLU A 343 12.19 16.16 -2.90
CA GLU A 343 13.25 16.98 -3.51
C GLU A 343 14.58 16.23 -3.58
N ILE A 344 15.00 15.58 -2.49
CA ILE A 344 16.22 14.76 -2.46
C ILE A 344 16.13 13.63 -3.49
N MET A 345 15.01 12.88 -3.49
CA MET A 345 14.79 11.75 -4.41
C MET A 345 14.74 12.20 -5.87
N SER A 346 14.30 13.42 -6.15
CA SER A 346 14.25 13.98 -7.51
C SER A 346 15.64 14.19 -8.11
N ARG A 347 16.65 14.43 -7.25
CA ARG A 347 18.07 14.68 -7.62
C ARG A 347 18.88 13.39 -7.77
N LEU A 348 18.36 12.25 -7.32
CA LEU A 348 19.05 10.98 -7.51
C LEU A 348 19.11 10.57 -8.99
N PRO A 349 20.18 9.88 -9.41
CA PRO A 349 20.28 9.34 -10.76
C PRO A 349 19.10 8.43 -11.09
N LYS A 350 18.35 8.79 -12.15
CA LYS A 350 17.21 7.98 -12.59
C LYS A 350 17.72 6.75 -13.35
N PRO A 351 17.32 5.53 -12.97
CA PRO A 351 17.72 4.33 -13.72
C PRO A 351 17.21 4.42 -15.16
N LYS A 352 18.04 3.99 -16.10
CA LYS A 352 17.69 3.89 -17.51
C LYS A 352 17.55 2.41 -17.88
N MET A 353 16.57 2.10 -18.69
CA MET A 353 16.42 0.78 -19.28
C MET A 353 17.28 0.77 -20.54
N LYS A 354 18.52 0.24 -20.41
CA LYS A 354 19.45 0.06 -21.51
C LYS A 354 19.39 -1.38 -22.00
#